data_81df9ea69defd563c3ab7834e4b39644
#
_entry.id   81df9ea69defd563c3ab7834e4b39644
#
_cell.length_a   1.000
_cell.length_b   1.000
_cell.length_c   1.000
_cell.angle_alpha   90.00
_cell.angle_beta   90.00
_cell.angle_gamma   90.00
#
_symmetry.space_group_name_H-M   'P 1'
#
loop_
_entity.id
_entity.type
_entity.pdbx_description
1 polymer ?
#
loop_
_entity_poly.entity_id
_entity_poly.type
_entity_poly.pdbx_seq_one_letter_code
_entity_poly.pdbx_strand_id
1 'polypeptide(L)'
;MPEQQFARSSGKCQKQAEEPELPYATEQAKNQMEVNNMSVISMKQLLEAGVHFGHQTRRWNPKMAPYIYTERNGIYIIDLQKSVGKVDEAYKAVSDIAADGGTILFVGTKKQAQEAIKAEAERCGMYFVNERWLGGMLTNFKTIQSRID
;
A
#
# COMPACT_ATOMS: atom_id res chain seq x y z
N MET A 1 -25.25 -13.74 82.56
CA MET A 1 -24.69 -14.34 81.35
C MET A 1 -24.52 -13.22 80.33
N PRO A 2 -23.36 -12.62 80.13
CA PRO A 2 -23.16 -11.74 78.98
C PRO A 2 -22.16 -12.34 78.01
N GLU A 3 -22.61 -12.39 76.76
CA GLU A 3 -21.79 -12.74 75.60
C GLU A 3 -20.89 -11.58 75.20
N GLN A 4 -19.62 -11.86 75.11
CA GLN A 4 -18.60 -10.93 74.61
C GLN A 4 -18.50 -11.05 73.10
N GLN A 5 -18.85 -9.95 72.43
CA GLN A 5 -18.66 -9.76 70.97
C GLN A 5 -17.17 -9.48 70.69
N PHE A 6 -16.54 -10.37 69.95
CA PHE A 6 -15.24 -10.12 69.36
C PHE A 6 -15.39 -9.59 67.96
N ALA A 7 -15.21 -8.28 67.79
CA ALA A 7 -15.11 -7.66 66.49
C ALA A 7 -13.74 -7.96 65.89
N ARG A 8 -13.71 -8.72 64.80
CA ARG A 8 -12.52 -8.89 63.96
C ARG A 8 -12.53 -7.86 62.86
N SER A 9 -11.63 -6.89 62.96
CA SER A 9 -11.30 -5.92 61.89
C SER A 9 -10.51 -6.63 60.80
N SER A 10 -11.13 -6.88 59.66
CA SER A 10 -10.45 -7.37 58.45
C SER A 10 -9.87 -6.18 57.69
N GLY A 11 -8.61 -5.86 57.93
CA GLY A 11 -7.82 -4.95 57.09
C GLY A 11 -7.59 -5.56 55.72
N LYS A 12 -8.30 -5.02 54.72
CA LYS A 12 -7.99 -5.31 53.33
C LYS A 12 -6.66 -4.63 52.96
N CYS A 13 -5.60 -5.42 52.92
CA CYS A 13 -4.35 -5.04 52.31
C CYS A 13 -4.59 -5.02 50.76
N GLN A 14 -4.82 -3.85 50.22
CA GLN A 14 -4.77 -3.64 48.77
C GLN A 14 -3.28 -3.65 48.38
N LYS A 15 -2.79 -4.78 47.91
CA LYS A 15 -1.56 -4.82 47.11
C LYS A 15 -1.86 -4.15 45.78
N GLN A 16 -1.42 -2.90 45.63
CA GLN A 16 -1.21 -2.30 44.36
C GLN A 16 -0.17 -3.14 43.63
N ALA A 17 -0.57 -3.83 42.58
CA ALA A 17 0.37 -4.44 41.65
C ALA A 17 1.04 -3.28 40.90
N GLU A 18 2.27 -2.98 41.28
CA GLU A 18 3.17 -2.19 40.45
C GLU A 18 3.39 -2.96 39.15
N GLU A 19 2.82 -2.41 38.04
CA GLU A 19 3.17 -2.86 36.70
C GLU A 19 4.68 -2.63 36.54
N PRO A 20 5.45 -3.61 36.05
CA PRO A 20 6.85 -3.41 35.79
C PRO A 20 6.99 -2.34 34.71
N GLU A 21 7.51 -1.17 35.09
CA GLU A 21 7.98 -0.18 34.13
C GLU A 21 9.08 -0.84 33.31
N LEU A 22 8.73 -1.22 32.07
CA LEU A 22 9.69 -1.65 31.06
C LEU A 22 10.66 -0.48 30.82
N PRO A 23 11.98 -0.71 30.98
CA PRO A 23 12.95 0.35 30.84
C PRO A 23 12.92 0.87 29.42
N TYR A 24 12.51 2.13 29.28
CA TYR A 24 12.82 3.05 28.20
C TYR A 24 12.93 2.41 26.81
N ALA A 25 11.83 1.93 26.29
CA ALA A 25 11.70 1.80 24.84
C ALA A 25 11.76 3.24 24.31
N THR A 26 12.96 3.63 23.92
CA THR A 26 13.26 4.97 23.44
C THR A 26 12.22 5.41 22.41
N GLU A 27 11.80 6.67 22.46
CA GLU A 27 10.94 7.28 21.42
C GLU A 27 11.45 6.97 20.01
N GLN A 28 12.73 6.71 19.86
CA GLN A 28 13.38 6.22 18.65
C GLN A 28 12.90 4.82 18.23
N ALA A 29 12.63 3.90 19.16
CA ALA A 29 12.09 2.57 18.82
C ALA A 29 10.60 2.66 18.43
N LYS A 30 9.83 3.56 19.06
CA LYS A 30 8.46 3.86 18.65
C LYS A 30 8.45 4.52 17.29
N ASN A 31 9.30 5.51 17.05
CA ASN A 31 9.44 6.17 15.74
C ASN A 31 9.94 5.20 14.66
N GLN A 32 10.83 4.26 14.97
CA GLN A 32 11.24 3.22 14.02
C GLN A 32 10.14 2.20 13.74
N MET A 33 9.30 1.87 14.72
CA MET A 33 8.11 1.04 14.48
C MET A 33 7.05 1.79 13.67
N GLU A 34 6.86 3.07 13.88
CA GLU A 34 5.95 3.91 13.10
C GLU A 34 6.47 4.13 11.68
N VAL A 35 7.76 4.33 11.47
CA VAL A 35 8.39 4.45 10.14
C VAL A 35 8.30 3.13 9.36
N ASN A 36 8.42 1.98 10.02
CA ASN A 36 8.28 0.67 9.38
C ASN A 36 6.83 0.30 9.04
N ASN A 37 5.85 1.05 9.53
CA ASN A 37 4.43 0.80 9.29
C ASN A 37 3.74 1.93 8.49
N MET A 38 4.49 2.89 7.96
CA MET A 38 3.94 3.90 7.05
C MET A 38 3.91 3.32 5.63
N SER A 39 2.73 2.86 5.23
CA SER A 39 2.47 2.54 3.81
C SER A 39 2.77 3.77 2.95
N VAL A 40 3.35 3.55 1.77
CA VAL A 40 3.71 4.59 0.79
C VAL A 40 2.50 5.47 0.43
N ILE A 41 1.32 4.85 0.40
CA ILE A 41 0.05 5.52 0.11
C ILE A 41 -0.99 5.10 1.16
N SER A 42 -1.66 6.07 1.76
CA SER A 42 -2.73 5.79 2.71
C SER A 42 -4.01 5.32 2.01
N MET A 43 -4.78 4.47 2.68
CA MET A 43 -6.09 4.03 2.19
C MET A 43 -7.03 5.21 1.89
N LYS A 44 -6.95 6.28 2.67
CA LYS A 44 -7.75 7.50 2.48
C LYS A 44 -7.45 8.16 1.14
N GLN A 45 -6.17 8.32 0.79
CA GLN A 45 -5.74 8.88 -0.50
C GLN A 45 -6.22 8.02 -1.68
N LEU A 46 -6.16 6.69 -1.57
CA LEU A 46 -6.69 5.80 -2.60
C LEU A 46 -8.20 5.93 -2.77
N LEU A 47 -8.93 6.10 -1.67
CA LEU A 47 -10.37 6.29 -1.69
C LEU A 47 -10.75 7.63 -2.34
N GLU A 48 -10.07 8.71 -1.98
CA GLU A 48 -10.27 10.05 -2.53
C GLU A 48 -9.94 10.11 -4.03
N ALA A 49 -8.91 9.39 -4.47
CA ALA A 49 -8.57 9.25 -5.88
C ALA A 49 -9.54 8.35 -6.68
N GLY A 50 -10.53 7.73 -6.03
CA GLY A 50 -11.51 6.86 -6.68
C GLY A 50 -10.96 5.53 -7.20
N VAL A 51 -9.81 5.07 -6.71
CA VAL A 51 -9.14 3.84 -7.18
C VAL A 51 -9.92 2.57 -6.81
N HIS A 52 -10.86 2.65 -5.88
CA HIS A 52 -11.72 1.54 -5.49
C HIS A 52 -12.77 1.15 -6.54
N PHE A 53 -13.03 2.00 -7.53
CA PHE A 53 -13.97 1.66 -8.61
C PHE A 53 -13.32 0.71 -9.62
N GLY A 54 -13.90 -0.47 -9.74
CA GLY A 54 -13.52 -1.47 -10.73
C GLY A 54 -14.34 -1.34 -12.03
N HIS A 55 -14.49 -2.44 -12.73
CA HIS A 55 -15.26 -2.52 -13.96
C HIS A 55 -16.73 -2.92 -13.68
N GLN A 56 -17.57 -2.72 -14.68
CA GLN A 56 -18.95 -3.24 -14.67
C GLN A 56 -18.93 -4.76 -14.51
N THR A 57 -19.91 -5.31 -13.80
CA THR A 57 -20.01 -6.75 -13.47
C THR A 57 -19.93 -7.65 -14.69
N ARG A 58 -20.51 -7.24 -15.82
CA ARG A 58 -20.46 -7.98 -17.09
C ARG A 58 -19.07 -8.10 -17.73
N ARG A 59 -18.10 -7.28 -17.27
CA ARG A 59 -16.72 -7.22 -17.80
C ARG A 59 -15.70 -7.73 -16.80
N TRP A 60 -16.12 -8.46 -15.80
CA TRP A 60 -15.21 -8.94 -14.80
C TRP A 60 -14.28 -10.05 -15.32
N ASN A 61 -13.14 -10.19 -14.67
CA ASN A 61 -12.21 -11.28 -14.93
C ASN A 61 -12.22 -12.20 -13.69
N PRO A 62 -12.42 -13.52 -13.86
CA PRO A 62 -12.40 -14.49 -12.74
C PRO A 62 -11.12 -14.42 -11.89
N LYS A 63 -9.99 -14.08 -12.50
CA LYS A 63 -8.71 -13.91 -11.79
C LYS A 63 -8.71 -12.73 -10.80
N MET A 64 -9.64 -11.80 -10.94
CA MET A 64 -9.80 -10.66 -10.03
C MET A 64 -10.69 -10.97 -8.83
N ALA A 65 -11.35 -12.12 -8.79
CA ALA A 65 -12.25 -12.50 -7.69
C ALA A 65 -11.63 -12.32 -6.29
N PRO A 66 -10.35 -12.69 -6.03
CA PRO A 66 -9.72 -12.50 -4.72
C PRO A 66 -9.53 -11.04 -4.30
N TYR A 67 -9.58 -10.09 -5.26
CA TYR A 67 -9.31 -8.67 -5.05
C TYR A 67 -10.58 -7.81 -5.04
N ILE A 68 -11.74 -8.42 -5.25
CA ILE A 68 -13.03 -7.74 -5.23
C ILE A 68 -13.59 -7.79 -3.82
N TYR A 69 -13.94 -6.63 -3.28
CA TYR A 69 -14.58 -6.52 -1.96
C TYR A 69 -16.08 -6.81 -2.05
N THR A 70 -16.79 -6.13 -2.95
CA THR A 70 -18.24 -6.25 -3.14
C THR A 70 -18.67 -5.72 -4.50
N GLU A 71 -19.95 -5.91 -4.82
CA GLU A 71 -20.61 -5.29 -5.95
C GLU A 71 -21.58 -4.21 -5.47
N ARG A 72 -21.59 -3.08 -6.14
CA ARG A 72 -22.56 -2.00 -5.88
C ARG A 72 -22.96 -1.33 -7.20
N ASN A 73 -24.27 -1.24 -7.44
CA ASN A 73 -24.84 -0.61 -8.63
C ASN A 73 -24.27 -1.16 -9.96
N GLY A 74 -24.04 -2.48 -10.04
CA GLY A 74 -23.51 -3.13 -11.24
C GLY A 74 -22.03 -2.86 -11.51
N ILE A 75 -21.29 -2.34 -10.52
CA ILE A 75 -19.85 -2.09 -10.58
C ILE A 75 -19.18 -2.84 -9.42
N TYR A 76 -18.09 -3.52 -9.70
CA TYR A 76 -17.26 -4.13 -8.67
C TYR A 76 -16.43 -3.09 -7.93
N ILE A 77 -16.33 -3.24 -6.62
CA ILE A 77 -15.49 -2.42 -5.75
C ILE A 77 -14.26 -3.25 -5.36
N ILE A 78 -13.10 -2.68 -5.59
CA ILE A 78 -11.80 -3.30 -5.31
C ILE A 78 -11.47 -3.18 -3.82
N ASP A 79 -10.89 -4.22 -3.25
CA ASP A 79 -10.41 -4.25 -1.87
C ASP A 79 -9.13 -3.39 -1.74
N LEU A 80 -9.29 -2.20 -1.17
CA LEU A 80 -8.17 -1.27 -0.97
C LEU A 80 -7.17 -1.75 0.07
N GLN A 81 -7.55 -2.59 1.03
CA GLN A 81 -6.59 -3.12 2.01
C GLN A 81 -5.51 -3.95 1.31
N LYS A 82 -5.93 -4.80 0.38
CA LYS A 82 -5.01 -5.57 -0.46
C LYS A 82 -4.22 -4.68 -1.41
N SER A 83 -4.84 -3.61 -1.92
CA SER A 83 -4.18 -2.67 -2.84
C SER A 83 -3.03 -1.92 -2.16
N VAL A 84 -3.20 -1.46 -0.91
CA VAL A 84 -2.14 -0.81 -0.13
C VAL A 84 -0.93 -1.73 0.00
N GLY A 85 -1.14 -2.98 0.46
CA GLY A 85 -0.03 -3.93 0.59
C GLY A 85 0.68 -4.23 -0.74
N LYS A 86 -0.06 -4.29 -1.85
CA LYS A 86 0.54 -4.50 -3.18
C LYS A 86 1.29 -3.27 -3.70
N VAL A 87 0.90 -2.07 -3.33
CA VAL A 87 1.65 -0.85 -3.63
C VAL A 87 2.98 -0.83 -2.87
N ASP A 88 2.98 -1.21 -1.60
CA ASP A 88 4.21 -1.28 -0.80
C ASP A 88 5.19 -2.33 -1.34
N GLU A 89 4.69 -3.52 -1.75
CA GLU A 89 5.49 -4.54 -2.42
C GLU A 89 6.10 -4.02 -3.73
N ALA A 90 5.29 -3.34 -4.55
CA ALA A 90 5.74 -2.78 -5.83
C ALA A 90 6.78 -1.67 -5.62
N TYR A 91 6.55 -0.79 -4.66
CA TYR A 91 7.49 0.27 -4.31
C TYR A 91 8.86 -0.30 -3.91
N LYS A 92 8.86 -1.31 -3.04
CA LYS A 92 10.09 -1.98 -2.63
C LYS A 92 10.83 -2.59 -3.81
N ALA A 93 10.14 -3.34 -4.67
CA ALA A 93 10.74 -3.96 -5.84
C ALA A 93 11.36 -2.92 -6.80
N VAL A 94 10.66 -1.80 -7.05
CA VAL A 94 11.19 -0.71 -7.90
C VAL A 94 12.38 -0.03 -7.24
N SER A 95 12.32 0.20 -5.92
CA SER A 95 13.42 0.80 -5.15
C SER A 95 14.68 -0.07 -5.20
N ASP A 96 14.54 -1.38 -5.05
CA ASP A 96 15.66 -2.32 -5.11
C ASP A 96 16.32 -2.30 -6.51
N ILE A 97 15.53 -2.31 -7.58
CA ILE A 97 16.04 -2.20 -8.96
C ILE A 97 16.76 -0.87 -9.19
N ALA A 98 16.21 0.22 -8.69
CA ALA A 98 16.84 1.54 -8.82
C ALA A 98 18.13 1.66 -8.02
N ALA A 99 18.20 1.04 -6.83
CA ALA A 99 19.42 0.99 -6.02
C ALA A 99 20.55 0.20 -6.70
N ASP A 100 20.20 -0.84 -7.45
CA ASP A 100 21.14 -1.62 -8.26
C ASP A 100 21.59 -0.91 -9.56
N GLY A 101 21.13 0.33 -9.78
CA GLY A 101 21.43 1.10 -10.99
C GLY A 101 20.64 0.65 -12.22
N GLY A 102 19.56 -0.07 -12.04
CA GLY A 102 18.69 -0.54 -13.11
C GLY A 102 17.93 0.59 -13.80
N THR A 103 17.62 0.39 -15.08
CA THR A 103 16.83 1.33 -15.87
C THR A 103 15.36 0.94 -15.86
N ILE A 104 14.48 1.90 -15.62
CA ILE A 104 13.05 1.69 -15.55
C ILE A 104 12.37 2.32 -16.76
N LEU A 105 11.50 1.57 -17.44
CA LEU A 105 10.67 2.06 -18.53
C LEU A 105 9.22 2.22 -18.03
N PHE A 106 8.76 3.47 -17.98
CA PHE A 106 7.40 3.79 -17.62
C PHE A 106 6.46 3.64 -18.83
N VAL A 107 5.37 2.89 -18.68
CA VAL A 107 4.41 2.67 -19.76
C VAL A 107 3.01 3.09 -19.31
N GLY A 108 2.41 4.06 -19.99
CA GLY A 108 1.07 4.51 -19.69
C GLY A 108 0.35 5.06 -20.91
N THR A 109 -0.27 4.18 -21.68
CA THR A 109 -0.93 4.49 -22.95
C THR A 109 -2.39 4.96 -22.80
N LYS A 110 -2.95 4.90 -21.59
CA LYS A 110 -4.31 5.38 -21.32
C LYS A 110 -4.30 6.92 -21.23
N LYS A 111 -5.21 7.57 -21.94
CA LYS A 111 -5.28 9.05 -22.02
C LYS A 111 -5.17 9.75 -20.66
N GLN A 112 -5.81 9.19 -19.63
CA GLN A 112 -5.80 9.76 -18.29
C GLN A 112 -4.44 9.63 -17.57
N ALA A 113 -3.57 8.73 -18.02
CA ALA A 113 -2.26 8.47 -17.41
C ALA A 113 -1.09 9.10 -18.18
N GLN A 114 -1.29 9.49 -19.43
CA GLN A 114 -0.23 9.95 -20.34
C GLN A 114 0.60 11.09 -19.76
N GLU A 115 -0.06 12.15 -19.31
CA GLU A 115 0.62 13.34 -18.76
C GLU A 115 1.34 13.04 -17.45
N ALA A 116 0.69 12.30 -16.54
CA ALA A 116 1.29 11.93 -15.26
C ALA A 116 2.53 11.04 -15.44
N ILE A 117 2.46 10.05 -16.31
CA ILE A 117 3.59 9.16 -16.62
C ILE A 117 4.76 9.94 -17.23
N LYS A 118 4.47 10.86 -18.15
CA LYS A 118 5.50 11.71 -18.76
C LYS A 118 6.19 12.58 -17.70
N ALA A 119 5.42 13.32 -16.92
CA ALA A 119 5.93 14.23 -15.91
C ALA A 119 6.82 13.51 -14.87
N GLU A 120 6.37 12.35 -14.38
CA GLU A 120 7.12 11.60 -13.39
C GLU A 120 8.36 10.92 -13.96
N ALA A 121 8.31 10.43 -15.19
CA ALA A 121 9.47 9.86 -15.85
C ALA A 121 10.55 10.93 -16.15
N GLU A 122 10.16 12.11 -16.61
CA GLU A 122 11.07 13.25 -16.81
C GLU A 122 11.67 13.73 -15.49
N ARG A 123 10.88 13.75 -14.40
CA ARG A 123 11.34 14.12 -13.07
C ARG A 123 12.47 13.21 -12.55
N CYS A 124 12.38 11.91 -12.78
CA CYS A 124 13.39 10.94 -12.35
C CYS A 124 14.44 10.62 -13.43
N GLY A 125 14.37 11.23 -14.61
CA GLY A 125 15.33 11.02 -15.71
C GLY A 125 15.25 9.61 -16.34
N MET A 126 14.10 8.94 -16.25
CA MET A 126 13.88 7.61 -16.80
C MET A 126 13.09 7.66 -18.12
N TYR A 127 13.06 6.55 -18.84
CA TYR A 127 12.39 6.43 -20.13
C TYR A 127 10.88 6.20 -19.96
N PHE A 128 10.09 6.68 -20.93
CA PHE A 128 8.64 6.47 -20.90
C PHE A 128 8.05 6.20 -22.30
N VAL A 129 6.90 5.52 -22.31
CA VAL A 129 6.05 5.34 -23.49
C VAL A 129 4.63 5.71 -23.06
N ASN A 130 4.16 6.88 -23.50
CA ASN A 130 2.86 7.42 -23.13
C ASN A 130 1.84 7.46 -24.28
N GLU A 131 2.25 7.27 -25.54
CA GLU A 131 1.33 7.27 -26.68
C GLU A 131 0.79 5.87 -26.97
N ARG A 132 1.45 5.14 -27.83
CA ARG A 132 1.03 3.83 -28.27
C ARG A 132 2.15 2.81 -28.10
N TRP A 133 1.84 1.69 -27.47
CA TRP A 133 2.74 0.55 -27.45
C TRP A 133 2.76 -0.12 -28.82
N LEU A 134 3.89 -0.07 -29.50
CA LEU A 134 4.08 -0.74 -30.78
C LEU A 134 4.40 -2.22 -30.56
N GLY A 135 3.73 -3.11 -31.27
CA GLY A 135 4.01 -4.54 -31.21
C GLY A 135 5.48 -4.83 -31.59
N GLY A 136 6.16 -5.59 -30.75
CA GLY A 136 7.56 -5.96 -31.00
C GLY A 136 8.60 -4.97 -30.49
N MET A 137 8.23 -3.92 -29.73
CA MET A 137 9.21 -2.95 -29.19
C MET A 137 10.35 -3.62 -28.40
N LEU A 138 10.06 -4.69 -27.68
CA LEU A 138 11.07 -5.42 -26.89
C LEU A 138 11.65 -6.63 -27.63
N THR A 139 10.89 -7.24 -28.55
CA THR A 139 11.28 -8.49 -29.20
C THR A 139 11.83 -8.31 -30.61
N ASN A 140 11.34 -7.31 -31.35
CA ASN A 140 11.77 -7.00 -32.73
C ASN A 140 12.21 -5.53 -32.84
N PHE A 141 13.12 -5.15 -31.98
CA PHE A 141 13.57 -3.76 -31.82
C PHE A 141 14.16 -3.16 -33.11
N LYS A 142 14.97 -3.94 -33.86
CA LYS A 142 15.57 -3.48 -35.12
C LYS A 142 14.55 -2.99 -36.14
N THR A 143 13.43 -3.74 -36.28
CA THR A 143 12.34 -3.32 -37.19
C THR A 143 11.60 -2.09 -36.70
N ILE A 144 11.47 -1.92 -35.38
CA ILE A 144 10.83 -0.74 -34.82
C ILE A 144 11.75 0.48 -34.96
N GLN A 145 13.04 0.32 -34.69
CA GLN A 145 14.03 1.40 -34.84
C GLN A 145 14.04 1.96 -36.27
N SER A 146 14.06 1.11 -37.29
CA SER A 146 13.99 1.53 -38.70
C SER A 146 12.68 2.23 -39.12
N ARG A 147 11.72 2.34 -38.22
CA ARG A 147 10.45 3.10 -38.42
C ARG A 147 10.42 4.42 -37.69
N ILE A 148 11.42 4.68 -36.84
CA ILE A 148 11.58 5.90 -36.07
C ILE A 148 12.57 6.84 -36.78
N ASP A 149 13.57 6.26 -37.44
CA ASP A 149 14.52 6.95 -38.33
C ASP A 149 13.85 7.33 -39.65
#